data_711ee21a3db9a2c9acdf1491b9c17068
#
_entry.id   711ee21a3db9a2c9acdf1491b9c17068
#
_cell.length_a   1.000
_cell.length_b   1.000
_cell.length_c   1.000
_cell.angle_alpha   90.00
_cell.angle_beta   90.00
_cell.angle_gamma   90.00
#
_symmetry.space_group_name_H-M   'P 1'
#
loop_
_entity.id
_entity.type
_entity.pdbx_description
1 polymer ?
#
loop_
_entity_poly.entity_id
_entity_poly.type
_entity_poly.pdbx_seq_one_letter_code
_entity_poly.pdbx_strand_id
1 'polypeptide(L)'
;MDSQGRVAFQFQSLSYQPVAEGMYLVFLKETNGNRLFPISLDEKQKSFIEQTISLRPTEQKKLLETFRICMGVSGNILEDVTIDNTENGNFTAQIHFLQNGETFSISSSAPQAIAIALTFHSTLYVCEDLLSVCRANATQGSVSFPLSVVNTDVLKKAMKDAVEREEYELAANLRDELNKRK
;
A
#
# COMPACT_ATOMS: atom_id res chain seq x y z
N MET A 1 -1.09 5.65 -18.59
CA MET A 1 0.16 4.90 -18.62
C MET A 1 1.22 5.81 -19.14
N ASP A 2 2.29 5.99 -18.40
CA ASP A 2 3.44 6.78 -18.85
C ASP A 2 4.40 5.95 -19.74
N SER A 3 5.48 6.58 -20.23
CA SER A 3 6.48 5.91 -21.07
C SER A 3 7.26 4.80 -20.33
N GLN A 4 7.13 4.70 -19.03
CA GLN A 4 7.80 3.72 -18.17
C GLN A 4 6.88 2.55 -17.77
N GLY A 5 5.66 2.45 -18.33
CA GLY A 5 4.72 1.38 -17.99
C GLY A 5 4.10 1.53 -16.59
N ARG A 6 3.98 2.78 -16.11
CA ARG A 6 3.40 3.10 -14.81
C ARG A 6 2.06 3.80 -14.96
N VAL A 7 1.19 3.63 -14.00
CA VAL A 7 -0.14 4.26 -13.95
C VAL A 7 -0.25 5.12 -12.71
N ALA A 8 -0.77 6.34 -12.86
CA ALA A 8 -0.95 7.28 -11.76
C ALA A 8 -2.16 6.90 -10.90
N PHE A 9 -1.95 6.88 -9.60
CA PHE A 9 -2.95 6.62 -8.58
C PHE A 9 -2.97 7.73 -7.53
N GLN A 10 -4.08 7.83 -6.83
CA GLN A 10 -4.24 8.71 -5.68
C GLN A 10 -4.78 7.92 -4.49
N PHE A 11 -4.46 8.34 -3.29
CA PHE A 11 -5.05 7.80 -2.08
C PHE A 11 -6.57 8.01 -2.10
N GLN A 12 -7.32 6.96 -1.84
CA GLN A 12 -8.78 7.02 -1.77
C GLN A 12 -9.29 6.86 -0.35
N SER A 13 -8.92 5.77 0.30
CA SER A 13 -9.43 5.46 1.65
C SER A 13 -8.55 4.46 2.37
N LEU A 14 -8.69 4.45 3.68
CA LEU A 14 -8.18 3.43 4.57
C LEU A 14 -9.38 2.66 5.14
N SER A 15 -9.41 1.35 4.97
CA SER A 15 -10.56 0.51 5.35
C SER A 15 -10.13 -0.68 6.21
N TYR A 16 -11.03 -1.06 7.12
CA TYR A 16 -10.91 -2.31 7.85
C TYR A 16 -11.59 -3.43 7.07
N GLN A 17 -10.93 -4.57 6.96
CA GLN A 17 -11.47 -5.76 6.30
C GLN A 17 -11.80 -6.84 7.33
N PRO A 18 -13.05 -7.35 7.32
CA PRO A 18 -13.48 -8.38 8.28
C PRO A 18 -13.00 -9.80 7.93
N VAL A 19 -12.23 -9.97 6.84
CA VAL A 19 -11.71 -11.29 6.41
C VAL A 19 -10.75 -11.88 7.44
N ALA A 20 -9.99 -11.02 8.14
CA ALA A 20 -9.13 -11.41 9.24
C ALA A 20 -9.09 -10.31 10.30
N GLU A 21 -9.08 -10.68 11.56
CA GLU A 21 -8.92 -9.74 12.65
C GLU A 21 -7.57 -9.03 12.56
N GLY A 22 -7.60 -7.69 12.66
CA GLY A 22 -6.41 -6.84 12.54
C GLY A 22 -5.87 -6.67 11.12
N MET A 23 -6.61 -7.11 10.10
CA MET A 23 -6.29 -6.82 8.70
C MET A 23 -6.95 -5.52 8.24
N TYR A 24 -6.14 -4.64 7.69
CA TYR A 24 -6.56 -3.35 7.14
C TYR A 24 -6.14 -3.25 5.67
N LEU A 25 -6.82 -2.40 4.91
CA LEU A 25 -6.47 -2.10 3.53
C LEU A 25 -6.35 -0.59 3.33
N VAL A 26 -5.35 -0.18 2.59
CA VAL A 26 -5.36 1.11 1.92
C VAL A 26 -5.77 0.89 0.47
N PHE A 27 -6.69 1.72 -0.01
CA PHE A 27 -7.12 1.73 -1.40
C PHE A 27 -6.52 2.94 -2.11
N LEU A 28 -5.84 2.65 -3.21
CA LEU A 28 -5.43 3.65 -4.18
C LEU A 28 -6.40 3.58 -5.36
N LYS A 29 -6.82 4.72 -5.89
CA LYS A 29 -7.68 4.83 -7.07
C LYS A 29 -6.89 5.40 -8.23
N GLU A 30 -7.03 4.79 -9.38
CA GLU A 30 -6.46 5.30 -10.63
C GLU A 30 -6.94 6.72 -10.90
N THR A 31 -6.02 7.64 -11.21
CA THR A 31 -6.31 9.07 -11.36
C THR A 31 -7.21 9.34 -12.56
N ASN A 32 -6.97 8.68 -13.68
CA ASN A 32 -7.70 8.85 -14.93
C ASN A 32 -8.51 7.60 -15.32
N GLY A 33 -8.94 6.81 -14.33
CA GLY A 33 -9.68 5.58 -14.55
C GLY A 33 -10.49 5.13 -13.35
N ASN A 34 -10.95 3.88 -13.37
CA ASN A 34 -11.79 3.32 -12.32
C ASN A 34 -11.13 2.17 -11.56
N ARG A 35 -9.86 1.86 -11.86
CA ARG A 35 -9.16 0.76 -11.17
C ARG A 35 -8.90 1.11 -9.72
N LEU A 36 -9.09 0.13 -8.85
CA LEU A 36 -8.72 0.19 -7.44
C LEU A 36 -7.55 -0.75 -7.20
N PHE A 37 -6.56 -0.25 -6.49
CA PHE A 37 -5.39 -1.02 -6.09
C PHE A 37 -5.36 -1.13 -4.55
N PRO A 38 -5.65 -2.32 -3.99
CA PRO A 38 -5.63 -2.56 -2.56
C PRO A 38 -4.23 -2.95 -2.11
N ILE A 39 -3.80 -2.44 -0.96
CA ILE A 39 -2.58 -2.86 -0.27
C ILE A 39 -2.97 -3.27 1.14
N SER A 40 -2.62 -4.50 1.53
CA SER A 40 -2.86 -5.00 2.88
C SER A 40 -1.89 -4.38 3.87
N LEU A 41 -2.39 -4.07 5.05
CA LEU A 41 -1.66 -3.43 6.12
C LEU A 41 -1.84 -4.24 7.42
N ASP A 42 -0.80 -4.33 8.21
CA ASP A 42 -0.91 -4.68 9.61
C ASP A 42 -1.38 -3.47 10.45
N GLU A 43 -1.61 -3.67 11.73
CA GLU A 43 -2.11 -2.63 12.64
C GLU A 43 -1.13 -1.45 12.78
N LYS A 44 0.18 -1.71 12.77
CA LYS A 44 1.21 -0.66 12.87
C LYS A 44 1.24 0.20 11.60
N GLN A 45 1.22 -0.45 10.43
CA GLN A 45 1.17 0.21 9.13
C GLN A 45 -0.12 1.01 8.94
N LYS A 46 -1.25 0.45 9.38
CA LYS A 46 -2.55 1.15 9.40
C LYS A 46 -2.47 2.39 10.27
N SER A 47 -1.99 2.27 11.50
CA SER A 47 -1.83 3.40 12.43
C SER A 47 -0.90 4.46 11.86
N PHE A 48 0.18 4.06 11.19
CA PHE A 48 1.12 4.96 10.54
C PHE A 48 0.45 5.82 9.46
N ILE A 49 -0.32 5.21 8.55
CA ILE A 49 -1.06 5.93 7.51
C ILE A 49 -2.16 6.80 8.13
N GLU A 50 -2.91 6.26 9.08
CA GLU A 50 -3.99 6.98 9.77
C GLU A 50 -3.49 8.27 10.43
N GLN A 51 -2.35 8.21 11.11
CA GLN A 51 -1.72 9.38 11.72
C GLN A 51 -1.24 10.39 10.67
N THR A 52 -0.78 9.93 9.51
CA THR A 52 -0.35 10.78 8.41
C THR A 52 -1.51 11.57 7.80
N ILE A 53 -2.66 10.91 7.57
CA ILE A 53 -3.85 11.55 6.97
C ILE A 53 -4.72 12.29 7.98
N SER A 54 -4.42 12.18 9.27
CA SER A 54 -5.18 12.84 10.34
C SER A 54 -5.27 14.35 10.12
N LEU A 55 -6.45 14.92 10.37
CA LEU A 55 -6.64 16.37 10.40
C LEU A 55 -5.97 17.01 11.63
N ARG A 56 -5.71 16.23 12.67
CA ARG A 56 -5.00 16.70 13.88
C ARG A 56 -3.50 16.56 13.70
N PRO A 57 -2.70 17.47 14.31
CA PRO A 57 -1.25 17.33 14.32
C PRO A 57 -0.84 16.14 15.19
N THR A 58 -0.44 15.05 14.56
CA THR A 58 0.16 13.89 15.23
C THR A 58 1.68 14.01 15.22
N GLU A 59 2.38 13.30 16.11
CA GLU A 59 3.85 13.30 16.12
C GLU A 59 4.40 12.73 14.80
N GLN A 60 3.77 11.71 14.26
CA GLN A 60 4.10 11.14 12.95
C GLN A 60 4.01 12.18 11.83
N LYS A 61 2.92 12.94 11.79
CA LYS A 61 2.71 13.99 10.80
C LYS A 61 3.74 15.09 10.92
N LYS A 62 4.05 15.55 12.14
CA LYS A 62 5.09 16.55 12.39
C LYS A 62 6.47 16.06 11.93
N LEU A 63 6.82 14.79 12.20
CA LEU A 63 8.08 14.20 11.75
C LEU A 63 8.20 14.19 10.23
N LEU A 64 7.15 13.74 9.53
CA LEU A 64 7.13 13.72 8.06
C LEU A 64 7.20 15.13 7.46
N GLU A 65 6.50 16.10 8.05
CA GLU A 65 6.58 17.50 7.63
C GLU A 65 7.98 18.08 7.87
N THR A 66 8.61 17.78 9.00
CA THR A 66 10.00 18.17 9.26
C THR A 66 10.94 17.58 8.23
N PHE A 67 10.77 16.30 7.90
CA PHE A 67 11.53 15.63 6.84
C PHE A 67 11.34 16.34 5.49
N ARG A 68 10.10 16.65 5.11
CA ARG A 68 9.80 17.40 3.89
C ARG A 68 10.52 18.76 3.84
N ILE A 69 10.50 19.49 4.94
CA ILE A 69 11.20 20.78 5.04
C ILE A 69 12.72 20.61 4.89
N CYS A 70 13.32 19.64 5.59
CA CYS A 70 14.74 19.35 5.51
C CYS A 70 15.18 19.00 4.08
N MET A 71 14.40 18.18 3.39
CA MET A 71 14.66 17.81 1.99
C MET A 71 14.62 19.04 1.08
N GLY A 72 13.62 19.91 1.24
CA GLY A 72 13.50 21.15 0.46
C GLY A 72 14.68 22.13 0.73
N VAL A 73 15.08 22.30 1.99
CA VAL A 73 16.23 23.14 2.34
C VAL A 73 17.54 22.60 1.75
N SER A 74 17.66 21.27 1.65
CA SER A 74 18.83 20.60 1.04
C SER A 74 18.79 20.58 -0.49
N GLY A 75 17.79 21.20 -1.13
CA GLY A 75 17.65 21.25 -2.59
C GLY A 75 17.15 19.93 -3.22
N ASN A 76 16.61 19.03 -2.42
CA ASN A 76 16.02 17.80 -2.90
C ASN A 76 14.53 17.99 -3.20
N ILE A 77 14.11 17.61 -4.41
CA ILE A 77 12.71 17.63 -4.86
C ILE A 77 12.23 16.20 -4.98
N LEU A 78 11.15 15.84 -4.29
CA LEU A 78 10.51 14.55 -4.51
C LEU A 78 9.72 14.62 -5.81
N GLU A 79 10.12 13.83 -6.82
CA GLU A 79 9.48 13.80 -8.12
C GLU A 79 8.22 12.94 -8.09
N ASP A 80 8.38 11.67 -7.72
CA ASP A 80 7.28 10.72 -7.63
C ASP A 80 7.62 9.56 -6.69
N VAL A 81 6.59 8.74 -6.44
CA VAL A 81 6.71 7.46 -5.75
C VAL A 81 6.10 6.38 -6.62
N THR A 82 6.83 5.30 -6.87
CA THR A 82 6.38 4.17 -7.68
C THR A 82 6.31 2.90 -6.85
N ILE A 83 5.12 2.29 -6.74
CA ILE A 83 4.95 0.95 -6.20
C ILE A 83 5.31 -0.03 -7.32
N ASP A 84 6.40 -0.77 -7.13
CA ASP A 84 7.08 -1.49 -8.21
C ASP A 84 7.11 -3.00 -8.05
N ASN A 85 6.99 -3.53 -6.83
CA ASN A 85 7.12 -4.95 -6.60
C ASN A 85 6.24 -5.44 -5.44
N THR A 86 6.01 -6.75 -5.40
CA THR A 86 5.40 -7.43 -4.27
C THR A 86 6.08 -8.76 -4.02
N GLU A 87 6.43 -9.01 -2.76
CA GLU A 87 6.93 -10.28 -2.29
C GLU A 87 6.07 -10.76 -1.12
N ASN A 88 5.41 -11.90 -1.32
CA ASN A 88 4.54 -12.49 -0.29
C ASN A 88 3.46 -11.52 0.24
N GLY A 89 2.90 -10.66 -0.63
CA GLY A 89 1.92 -9.66 -0.28
C GLY A 89 2.49 -8.42 0.43
N ASN A 90 3.83 -8.33 0.55
CA ASN A 90 4.51 -7.11 0.98
C ASN A 90 4.85 -6.29 -0.26
N PHE A 91 4.25 -5.13 -0.38
CA PHE A 91 4.54 -4.22 -1.48
C PHE A 91 5.74 -3.34 -1.16
N THR A 92 6.63 -3.21 -2.13
CA THR A 92 7.76 -2.27 -2.11
C THR A 92 7.52 -1.11 -3.06
N ALA A 93 8.24 -0.03 -2.84
CA ALA A 93 8.15 1.17 -3.65
C ALA A 93 9.52 1.85 -3.79
N GLN A 94 9.70 2.56 -4.89
CA GLN A 94 10.81 3.49 -5.11
C GLN A 94 10.32 4.92 -4.90
N ILE A 95 11.07 5.68 -4.14
CA ILE A 95 10.86 7.10 -3.90
C ILE A 95 11.91 7.85 -4.71
N HIS A 96 11.50 8.58 -5.74
CA HIS A 96 12.38 9.26 -6.67
C HIS A 96 12.59 10.71 -6.28
N PHE A 97 13.84 11.09 -6.10
CA PHE A 97 14.26 12.46 -5.79
C PHE A 97 15.11 13.03 -6.90
N LEU A 98 14.96 14.32 -7.16
CA LEU A 98 15.81 15.12 -8.02
C LEU A 98 16.68 16.03 -7.15
N GLN A 99 18.00 16.00 -7.36
CA GLN A 99 18.95 16.90 -6.72
C GLN A 99 19.98 17.38 -7.76
N ASN A 100 20.13 18.68 -7.93
CA ASN A 100 21.09 19.28 -8.86
C ASN A 100 20.98 18.75 -10.31
N GLY A 101 19.80 18.34 -10.75
CA GLY A 101 19.56 17.78 -12.09
C GLY A 101 19.80 16.26 -12.21
N GLU A 102 20.19 15.60 -11.14
CA GLU A 102 20.36 14.15 -11.08
C GLU A 102 19.24 13.50 -10.28
N THR A 103 18.65 12.42 -10.80
CA THR A 103 17.62 11.64 -10.11
C THR A 103 18.26 10.49 -9.36
N PHE A 104 17.88 10.30 -8.11
CA PHE A 104 18.20 9.12 -7.31
C PHE A 104 16.95 8.53 -6.68
N SER A 105 16.98 7.25 -6.32
CA SER A 105 15.85 6.55 -5.74
C SER A 105 16.20 5.87 -4.43
N ILE A 106 15.21 5.81 -3.55
CA ILE A 106 15.29 5.15 -2.24
C ILE A 106 14.20 4.08 -2.21
N SER A 107 14.59 2.82 -1.97
CA SER A 107 13.63 1.74 -1.76
C SER A 107 12.99 1.84 -0.38
N SER A 108 11.69 1.60 -0.32
CA SER A 108 10.89 1.66 0.90
C SER A 108 9.76 0.64 0.87
N SER A 109 9.11 0.39 2.01
CA SER A 109 7.84 -0.31 2.01
C SER A 109 6.74 0.59 1.42
N ALA A 110 5.77 0.01 0.71
CA ALA A 110 4.69 0.79 0.11
C ALA A 110 3.90 1.65 1.13
N PRO A 111 3.57 1.19 2.36
CA PRO A 111 2.90 2.04 3.34
C PRO A 111 3.70 3.31 3.72
N GLN A 112 5.01 3.17 3.88
CA GLN A 112 5.90 4.32 4.18
C GLN A 112 5.99 5.27 2.99
N ALA A 113 6.16 4.72 1.79
CA ALA A 113 6.25 5.49 0.57
C ALA A 113 4.94 6.26 0.26
N ILE A 114 3.77 5.64 0.51
CA ILE A 114 2.47 6.30 0.43
C ILE A 114 2.39 7.48 1.41
N ALA A 115 2.80 7.30 2.66
CA ALA A 115 2.79 8.37 3.66
C ALA A 115 3.70 9.55 3.24
N ILE A 116 4.87 9.25 2.68
CA ILE A 116 5.79 10.26 2.12
C ILE A 116 5.13 10.97 0.94
N ALA A 117 4.57 10.24 -0.04
CA ALA A 117 3.89 10.84 -1.19
C ALA A 117 2.75 11.78 -0.77
N LEU A 118 1.95 11.37 0.22
CA LEU A 118 0.87 12.19 0.78
C LEU A 118 1.40 13.47 1.44
N THR A 119 2.49 13.38 2.19
CA THR A 119 3.10 14.53 2.88
C THR A 119 3.74 15.52 1.91
N PHE A 120 4.37 15.00 0.85
CA PHE A 120 5.02 15.84 -0.17
C PHE A 120 4.06 16.29 -1.27
N HIS A 121 2.81 15.82 -1.26
CA HIS A 121 1.83 16.06 -2.34
C HIS A 121 2.35 15.59 -3.71
N SER A 122 3.11 14.50 -3.71
CA SER A 122 3.73 13.94 -4.89
C SER A 122 2.81 12.91 -5.57
N THR A 123 3.05 12.65 -6.85
CA THR A 123 2.30 11.65 -7.60
C THR A 123 2.70 10.24 -7.16
N LEU A 124 1.69 9.39 -6.95
CA LEU A 124 1.84 7.96 -6.73
C LEU A 124 1.65 7.22 -8.06
N TYR A 125 2.58 6.33 -8.37
CA TYR A 125 2.47 5.42 -9.51
C TYR A 125 2.42 3.96 -9.02
N VAL A 126 1.78 3.12 -9.81
CA VAL A 126 1.81 1.65 -9.66
C VAL A 126 2.24 1.07 -10.99
N CYS A 127 3.18 0.13 -10.98
CA CYS A 127 3.59 -0.59 -12.19
C CYS A 127 2.44 -1.41 -12.76
N GLU A 128 2.26 -1.40 -14.09
CA GLU A 128 1.15 -2.08 -14.77
C GLU A 128 1.16 -3.60 -14.50
N ASP A 129 2.33 -4.22 -14.35
CA ASP A 129 2.46 -5.63 -14.03
C ASP A 129 1.77 -6.00 -12.71
N LEU A 130 1.87 -5.14 -11.69
CA LEU A 130 1.16 -5.35 -10.43
C LEU A 130 -0.35 -5.23 -10.57
N LEU A 131 -0.82 -4.37 -11.45
CA LEU A 131 -2.26 -4.17 -11.67
C LEU A 131 -2.93 -5.39 -12.28
N SER A 132 -2.20 -6.20 -13.06
CA SER A 132 -2.71 -7.44 -13.64
C SER A 132 -2.95 -8.52 -12.56
N VAL A 133 -2.12 -8.54 -11.52
CA VAL A 133 -2.14 -9.53 -10.44
C VAL A 133 -3.10 -9.12 -9.30
N CYS A 134 -3.28 -7.82 -9.12
CA CYS A 134 -3.92 -7.24 -7.92
C CYS A 134 -5.28 -6.58 -8.21
N ARG A 135 -6.01 -7.04 -9.21
CA ARG A 135 -7.34 -6.46 -9.55
C ARG A 135 -8.32 -6.63 -8.39
N ALA A 136 -8.73 -5.51 -7.81
CA ALA A 136 -9.88 -5.49 -6.93
C ALA A 136 -11.16 -5.33 -7.75
N ASN A 137 -12.14 -6.19 -7.53
CA ASN A 137 -13.48 -6.05 -8.11
C ASN A 137 -14.38 -5.41 -7.06
N ALA A 138 -14.82 -4.18 -7.32
CA ALA A 138 -15.85 -3.51 -6.52
C ALA A 138 -17.21 -3.88 -7.09
N THR A 139 -17.97 -4.69 -6.36
CA THR A 139 -19.42 -4.87 -6.55
C THR A 139 -20.16 -4.10 -5.47
N GLN A 140 -21.44 -3.77 -5.68
CA GLN A 140 -22.23 -2.97 -4.74
C GLN A 140 -22.07 -3.44 -3.27
N GLY A 141 -21.29 -2.71 -2.48
CA GLY A 141 -21.10 -2.94 -1.04
C GLY A 141 -20.01 -3.95 -0.65
N SER A 142 -19.32 -4.59 -1.58
CA SER A 142 -18.19 -5.49 -1.28
C SER A 142 -17.03 -5.26 -2.24
N VAL A 143 -15.82 -5.34 -1.71
CA VAL A 143 -14.57 -5.33 -2.50
C VAL A 143 -13.95 -6.71 -2.40
N SER A 144 -13.83 -7.39 -3.52
CA SER A 144 -13.13 -8.68 -3.62
C SER A 144 -11.75 -8.45 -4.22
N PHE A 145 -10.73 -9.05 -3.64
CA PHE A 145 -9.34 -8.98 -4.10
C PHE A 145 -8.68 -10.35 -3.91
N PRO A 146 -7.65 -10.68 -4.72
CA PRO A 146 -6.98 -11.97 -4.61
C PRO A 146 -6.19 -12.08 -3.30
N LEU A 147 -6.15 -13.28 -2.71
CA LEU A 147 -5.37 -13.54 -1.49
C LEU A 147 -3.86 -13.30 -1.68
N SER A 148 -3.38 -13.35 -2.93
CA SER A 148 -1.98 -13.09 -3.28
C SER A 148 -1.48 -11.71 -2.85
N VAL A 149 -2.37 -10.72 -2.75
CA VAL A 149 -2.03 -9.35 -2.31
C VAL A 149 -2.00 -9.19 -0.79
N VAL A 150 -2.43 -10.19 -0.04
CA VAL A 150 -2.47 -10.16 1.42
C VAL A 150 -1.13 -10.59 1.97
N ASN A 151 -0.60 -9.83 2.93
CA ASN A 151 0.65 -10.15 3.62
C ASN A 151 0.60 -11.54 4.27
N THR A 152 1.71 -12.28 4.21
CA THR A 152 1.82 -13.65 4.72
C THR A 152 1.49 -13.76 6.21
N ASP A 153 1.87 -12.79 7.04
CA ASP A 153 1.60 -12.85 8.48
C ASP A 153 0.12 -12.59 8.77
N VAL A 154 -0.53 -11.73 7.99
CA VAL A 154 -1.98 -11.54 8.03
C VAL A 154 -2.71 -12.81 7.61
N LEU A 155 -2.26 -13.50 6.54
CA LEU A 155 -2.85 -14.78 6.12
C LEU A 155 -2.71 -15.87 7.19
N LYS A 156 -1.54 -15.97 7.85
CA LYS A 156 -1.32 -16.93 8.96
C LYS A 156 -2.27 -16.66 10.12
N LYS A 157 -2.44 -15.39 10.49
CA LYS A 157 -3.38 -14.99 11.54
C LYS A 157 -4.81 -15.33 11.14
N ALA A 158 -5.22 -14.92 9.93
CA ALA A 158 -6.56 -15.22 9.40
C ALA A 158 -6.86 -16.72 9.37
N MET A 159 -5.88 -17.55 8.99
CA MET A 159 -6.02 -19.01 8.99
C MET A 159 -6.25 -19.54 10.40
N LYS A 160 -5.52 -19.03 11.39
CA LYS A 160 -5.68 -19.44 12.79
C LYS A 160 -7.07 -19.05 13.32
N ASP A 161 -7.49 -17.80 13.07
CA ASP A 161 -8.81 -17.29 13.46
C ASP A 161 -9.95 -18.08 12.81
N ALA A 162 -9.80 -18.45 11.51
CA ALA A 162 -10.77 -19.29 10.80
C ALA A 162 -10.89 -20.69 11.41
N VAL A 163 -9.77 -21.29 11.84
CA VAL A 163 -9.78 -22.59 12.55
C VAL A 163 -10.50 -22.46 13.90
N GLU A 164 -10.24 -21.40 14.66
CA GLU A 164 -10.88 -21.16 15.97
C GLU A 164 -12.39 -20.92 15.87
N ARG A 165 -12.85 -20.40 14.70
CA ARG A 165 -14.28 -20.18 14.40
C ARG A 165 -14.94 -21.38 13.69
N GLU A 166 -14.21 -22.48 13.51
CA GLU A 166 -14.67 -23.66 12.78
C GLU A 166 -15.01 -23.41 11.30
N GLU A 167 -14.47 -22.35 10.70
CA GLU A 167 -14.63 -21.97 9.30
C GLU A 167 -13.62 -22.75 8.42
N TYR A 168 -13.76 -24.06 8.39
CA TYR A 168 -12.74 -24.98 7.81
C TYR A 168 -12.50 -24.79 6.32
N GLU A 169 -13.51 -24.39 5.54
CA GLU A 169 -13.38 -24.11 4.11
C GLU A 169 -12.48 -22.86 3.90
N LEU A 170 -12.70 -21.79 4.67
CA LEU A 170 -11.88 -20.60 4.64
C LEU A 170 -10.44 -20.93 5.08
N ALA A 171 -10.27 -21.67 6.17
CA ALA A 171 -8.97 -22.10 6.66
C ALA A 171 -8.18 -22.92 5.62
N ALA A 172 -8.87 -23.79 4.87
CA ALA A 172 -8.26 -24.58 3.80
C ALA A 172 -7.77 -23.68 2.65
N ASN A 173 -8.57 -22.72 2.20
CA ASN A 173 -8.21 -21.78 1.14
C ASN A 173 -7.00 -20.92 1.54
N LEU A 174 -6.96 -20.42 2.79
CA LEU A 174 -5.85 -19.63 3.32
C LEU A 174 -4.57 -20.48 3.45
N ARG A 175 -4.68 -21.73 3.89
CA ARG A 175 -3.54 -22.68 3.95
C ARG A 175 -2.98 -22.93 2.55
N ASP A 176 -3.82 -23.16 1.57
CA ASP A 176 -3.41 -23.47 0.21
C ASP A 176 -2.68 -22.28 -0.43
N GLU A 177 -3.12 -21.05 -0.15
CA GLU A 177 -2.41 -19.84 -0.55
C GLU A 177 -1.04 -19.72 0.14
N LEU A 178 -0.97 -19.99 1.46
CA LEU A 178 0.30 -19.99 2.21
C LEU A 178 1.30 -21.03 1.70
N ASN A 179 0.82 -22.19 1.23
CA ASN A 179 1.66 -23.23 0.66
C ASN A 179 2.25 -22.86 -0.71
N LYS A 180 1.56 -22.03 -1.50
CA LYS A 180 2.09 -21.52 -2.79
C LYS A 180 3.24 -20.54 -2.61
N ARG A 181 3.43 -19.99 -1.42
CA ARG A 181 4.45 -18.98 -1.09
C ARG A 181 5.74 -19.57 -0.49
N LYS A 182 5.78 -20.87 -0.28
CA LYS A 182 6.97 -21.62 0.19
C LYS A 182 7.86 -22.00 -0.97
#